data_7aba0b31403ac25b824175f82faf3d2f
#
_entry.id   7aba0b31403ac25b824175f82faf3d2f
#
_cell.length_a   1.000
_cell.length_b   1.000
_cell.length_c   1.000
_cell.angle_alpha   90.00
_cell.angle_beta   90.00
_cell.angle_gamma   90.00
#
_symmetry.space_group_name_H-M   'P 1'
#
loop_
_entity.id
_entity.type
_entity.pdbx_description
1 polymer ?
#
loop_
_entity_poly.entity_id
_entity_poly.type
_entity_poly.pdbx_seq_one_letter_code
_entity_poly.pdbx_strand_id
1 'polypeptide(L)'
;MTSHLKFPRGLYGITPEWTDFEKLVNAVEQAAEGGMAALQWRQKSLTGDEAVDKAGRLHEICKRQGVVFIVNDSIDLALAVDADGVHLGREDGDPGTARERIGPGKLIGVSCYNEFARALQALNIGVDYVAFGAVYPSSVKPHAVKAGLDLFQQTRATMAVLSGAHPGIVAIGGITPENAAPLVQAGATSVAVINGLFEANDIRAQAQRFNHAFEA
;
A
#
# COMPACT_ATOMS: atom_id res chain seq x y z
N MET A 1 -14.13 16.22 -14.20
CA MET A 1 -12.68 16.43 -13.93
C MET A 1 -12.18 15.17 -13.24
N THR A 2 -11.34 14.37 -13.89
CA THR A 2 -10.70 13.23 -13.25
C THR A 2 -9.74 13.76 -12.18
N SER A 3 -10.09 13.59 -10.91
CA SER A 3 -9.19 13.94 -9.81
C SER A 3 -7.91 13.12 -9.92
N HIS A 4 -6.77 13.77 -10.08
CA HIS A 4 -5.46 13.11 -10.04
C HIS A 4 -5.24 12.56 -8.63
N LEU A 5 -5.06 11.24 -8.51
CA LEU A 5 -4.64 10.62 -7.26
C LEU A 5 -3.12 10.73 -7.10
N LYS A 6 -2.65 11.02 -5.88
CA LYS A 6 -1.21 11.00 -5.56
C LYS A 6 -0.66 9.59 -5.47
N PHE A 7 -1.48 8.63 -5.01
CA PHE A 7 -1.15 7.21 -4.93
C PHE A 7 -2.00 6.42 -5.94
N PRO A 8 -1.45 5.40 -6.64
CA PRO A 8 -2.15 4.73 -7.73
C PRO A 8 -3.41 4.01 -7.25
N ARG A 9 -4.45 4.04 -8.09
CA ARG A 9 -5.67 3.24 -7.92
C ARG A 9 -5.40 1.79 -8.30
N GLY A 10 -5.89 0.83 -7.52
CA GLY A 10 -5.82 -0.58 -7.87
C GLY A 10 -5.25 -1.49 -6.78
N LEU A 11 -4.68 -2.61 -7.21
CA LEU A 11 -4.07 -3.61 -6.33
C LEU A 11 -2.72 -3.10 -5.79
N TYR A 12 -2.58 -3.13 -4.48
CA TYR A 12 -1.36 -2.82 -3.75
C TYR A 12 -0.83 -4.09 -3.06
N GLY A 13 0.16 -4.74 -3.65
CA GLY A 13 0.80 -5.91 -3.05
C GLY A 13 1.69 -5.53 -1.87
N ILE A 14 1.70 -6.32 -0.81
CA ILE A 14 2.68 -6.21 0.28
C ILE A 14 3.44 -7.53 0.35
N THR A 15 4.78 -7.48 0.30
CA THR A 15 5.60 -8.69 0.27
C THR A 15 5.37 -9.56 1.51
N PRO A 16 5.16 -10.88 1.33
CA PRO A 16 5.16 -11.82 2.44
C PRO A 16 6.58 -12.02 3.00
N GLU A 17 6.70 -12.42 4.26
CA GLU A 17 7.99 -12.71 4.92
C GLU A 17 8.58 -14.07 4.47
N TRP A 18 8.79 -14.23 3.16
CA TRP A 18 9.39 -15.44 2.62
C TRP A 18 10.91 -15.40 2.69
N THR A 19 11.52 -16.52 3.06
CA THR A 19 12.98 -16.68 3.07
C THR A 19 13.55 -16.93 1.68
N ASP A 20 12.76 -17.56 0.80
CA ASP A 20 13.12 -17.79 -0.61
C ASP A 20 12.90 -16.52 -1.42
N PHE A 21 13.99 -15.80 -1.65
CA PHE A 21 13.94 -14.51 -2.34
C PHE A 21 13.66 -14.66 -3.84
N GLU A 22 14.14 -15.72 -4.50
CA GLU A 22 13.84 -15.94 -5.93
C GLU A 22 12.37 -16.29 -6.15
N LYS A 23 11.77 -17.02 -5.23
CA LYS A 23 10.31 -17.23 -5.22
C LYS A 23 9.58 -15.89 -5.10
N LEU A 24 10.04 -14.99 -4.22
CA LEU A 24 9.44 -13.66 -4.06
C LEU A 24 9.57 -12.81 -5.32
N VAL A 25 10.75 -12.81 -5.96
CA VAL A 25 10.98 -12.12 -7.24
C VAL A 25 9.98 -12.57 -8.29
N ASN A 26 9.89 -13.88 -8.51
CA ASN A 26 8.97 -14.45 -9.50
C ASN A 26 7.49 -14.11 -9.20
N ALA A 27 7.11 -14.14 -7.92
CA ALA A 27 5.76 -13.78 -7.48
C ALA A 27 5.44 -12.29 -7.74
N VAL A 28 6.41 -11.40 -7.51
CA VAL A 28 6.26 -9.96 -7.78
C VAL A 28 6.15 -9.68 -9.28
N GLU A 29 6.96 -10.35 -10.11
CA GLU A 29 6.85 -10.23 -11.58
C GLU A 29 5.48 -10.67 -12.08
N GLN A 30 4.97 -11.83 -11.64
CA GLN A 30 3.63 -12.31 -11.99
C GLN A 30 2.52 -11.34 -11.53
N ALA A 31 2.63 -10.79 -10.30
CA ALA A 31 1.66 -9.83 -9.79
C ALA A 31 1.67 -8.53 -10.62
N ALA A 32 2.84 -8.04 -11.00
CA ALA A 32 3.00 -6.86 -11.85
C ALA A 32 2.40 -7.09 -13.26
N GLU A 33 2.70 -8.22 -13.88
CA GLU A 33 2.09 -8.64 -15.16
C GLU A 33 0.56 -8.77 -15.09
N GLY A 34 0.04 -9.11 -13.90
CA GLY A 34 -1.40 -9.17 -13.62
C GLY A 34 -2.03 -7.80 -13.36
N GLY A 35 -1.26 -6.71 -13.39
CA GLY A 35 -1.73 -5.34 -13.23
C GLY A 35 -1.71 -4.84 -11.78
N MET A 36 -0.81 -5.34 -10.93
CA MET A 36 -0.54 -4.74 -9.62
C MET A 36 -0.03 -3.30 -9.81
N ALA A 37 -0.67 -2.33 -9.14
CA ALA A 37 -0.37 -0.91 -9.30
C ALA A 37 0.74 -0.40 -8.37
N ALA A 38 0.88 -1.02 -7.19
CA ALA A 38 1.93 -0.69 -6.22
C ALA A 38 2.40 -1.95 -5.48
N LEU A 39 3.66 -1.94 -5.02
CA LEU A 39 4.25 -2.97 -4.16
C LEU A 39 4.84 -2.32 -2.91
N GLN A 40 4.57 -2.87 -1.74
CA GLN A 40 5.27 -2.53 -0.49
C GLN A 40 6.29 -3.61 -0.15
N TRP A 41 7.56 -3.20 -0.05
CA TRP A 41 8.61 -4.02 0.55
C TRP A 41 8.44 -4.09 2.06
N ARG A 42 8.14 -5.27 2.58
CA ARG A 42 7.99 -5.52 4.01
C ARG A 42 8.68 -6.84 4.38
N GLN A 43 9.95 -6.74 4.77
CA GLN A 43 10.80 -7.86 5.22
C GLN A 43 11.45 -7.42 6.54
N LYS A 44 10.77 -7.70 7.65
CA LYS A 44 11.20 -7.22 8.99
C LYS A 44 12.44 -7.94 9.53
N SER A 45 12.73 -9.12 9.00
CA SER A 45 13.91 -9.92 9.37
C SER A 45 15.19 -9.50 8.67
N LEU A 46 15.11 -8.71 7.58
CA LEU A 46 16.25 -8.28 6.80
C LEU A 46 16.70 -6.86 7.19
N THR A 47 18.00 -6.69 7.35
CA THR A 47 18.63 -5.40 7.71
C THR A 47 19.95 -5.20 6.95
N GLY A 48 20.48 -3.97 7.00
CA GLY A 48 21.79 -3.64 6.39
C GLY A 48 21.84 -3.87 4.88
N ASP A 49 23.01 -4.25 4.38
CA ASP A 49 23.30 -4.38 2.96
C ASP A 49 22.42 -5.42 2.26
N GLU A 50 22.02 -6.49 2.96
CA GLU A 50 21.13 -7.51 2.42
C GLU A 50 19.72 -6.95 2.15
N ALA A 51 19.21 -6.10 3.03
CA ALA A 51 17.93 -5.43 2.81
C ALA A 51 18.01 -4.46 1.63
N VAL A 52 19.12 -3.72 1.51
CA VAL A 52 19.35 -2.77 0.39
C VAL A 52 19.42 -3.52 -0.94
N ASP A 53 20.21 -4.60 -1.02
CA ASP A 53 20.35 -5.39 -2.24
C ASP A 53 19.00 -5.97 -2.71
N LYS A 54 18.28 -6.66 -1.82
CA LYS A 54 17.01 -7.31 -2.15
C LYS A 54 15.89 -6.31 -2.46
N ALA A 55 15.77 -5.25 -1.67
CA ALA A 55 14.79 -4.19 -1.92
C ALA A 55 15.09 -3.47 -3.25
N GLY A 56 16.35 -3.15 -3.51
CA GLY A 56 16.81 -2.54 -4.76
C GLY A 56 16.47 -3.40 -5.98
N ARG A 57 16.71 -4.71 -5.89
CA ARG A 57 16.36 -5.65 -6.97
C ARG A 57 14.86 -5.69 -7.27
N LEU A 58 13.99 -5.69 -6.23
CA LEU A 58 12.53 -5.62 -6.44
C LEU A 58 12.10 -4.24 -6.96
N HIS A 59 12.74 -3.16 -6.53
CA HIS A 59 12.46 -1.82 -7.04
C HIS A 59 12.73 -1.74 -8.55
N GLU A 60 13.85 -2.27 -9.03
CA GLU A 60 14.16 -2.31 -10.46
C GLU A 60 13.13 -3.11 -11.27
N ILE A 61 12.59 -4.20 -10.72
CA ILE A 61 11.49 -4.94 -11.34
C ILE A 61 10.23 -4.08 -11.42
N CYS A 62 9.83 -3.46 -10.31
CA CYS A 62 8.68 -2.57 -10.25
C CYS A 62 8.80 -1.42 -11.24
N LYS A 63 9.96 -0.78 -11.32
CA LYS A 63 10.25 0.32 -12.25
C LYS A 63 10.06 -0.08 -13.72
N ARG A 64 10.57 -1.26 -14.10
CA ARG A 64 10.38 -1.78 -15.49
C ARG A 64 8.92 -2.05 -15.81
N GLN A 65 8.11 -2.41 -14.83
CA GLN A 65 6.69 -2.77 -14.97
C GLN A 65 5.73 -1.59 -14.71
N GLY A 66 6.25 -0.39 -14.36
CA GLY A 66 5.43 0.77 -14.02
C GLY A 66 4.66 0.63 -12.70
N VAL A 67 5.16 -0.20 -11.77
CA VAL A 67 4.60 -0.44 -10.43
C VAL A 67 5.28 0.50 -9.43
N VAL A 68 4.49 1.23 -8.64
CA VAL A 68 5.01 2.09 -7.57
C VAL A 68 5.62 1.26 -6.45
N PHE A 69 6.85 1.56 -6.03
CA PHE A 69 7.58 0.81 -5.00
C PHE A 69 7.67 1.58 -3.70
N ILE A 70 7.11 1.03 -2.64
CA ILE A 70 7.04 1.62 -1.30
C ILE A 70 7.86 0.77 -0.31
N VAL A 71 8.66 1.41 0.52
CA VAL A 71 9.37 0.74 1.63
C VAL A 71 8.55 0.87 2.92
N ASN A 72 8.41 -0.24 3.65
CA ASN A 72 7.73 -0.24 4.95
C ASN A 72 8.66 0.25 6.06
N ASP A 73 8.20 1.15 6.92
CA ASP A 73 8.78 1.65 8.18
C ASP A 73 10.12 2.43 8.02
N SER A 74 11.01 2.07 7.11
CA SER A 74 12.39 2.60 7.05
C SER A 74 12.58 3.68 5.99
N ILE A 75 12.71 4.94 6.42
CA ILE A 75 13.06 6.07 5.55
C ILE A 75 14.49 5.88 5.00
N ASP A 76 15.42 5.37 5.81
CA ASP A 76 16.80 5.19 5.40
C ASP A 76 16.91 4.16 4.26
N LEU A 77 16.19 3.04 4.36
CA LEU A 77 16.14 2.06 3.29
C LEU A 77 15.45 2.63 2.04
N ALA A 78 14.35 3.37 2.21
CA ALA A 78 13.66 4.01 1.08
C ALA A 78 14.58 4.95 0.29
N LEU A 79 15.40 5.73 1.00
CA LEU A 79 16.41 6.61 0.39
C LEU A 79 17.57 5.82 -0.25
N ALA A 80 18.07 4.77 0.43
CA ALA A 80 19.18 3.97 -0.05
C ALA A 80 18.90 3.25 -1.37
N VAL A 81 17.62 2.80 -1.57
CA VAL A 81 17.20 2.12 -2.80
C VAL A 81 16.48 3.05 -3.78
N ASP A 82 16.41 4.34 -3.50
CA ASP A 82 15.68 5.36 -4.28
C ASP A 82 14.19 5.02 -4.50
N ALA A 83 13.54 4.34 -3.54
CA ALA A 83 12.14 3.94 -3.63
C ALA A 83 11.21 5.12 -3.94
N ASP A 84 10.04 4.85 -4.53
CA ASP A 84 9.03 5.88 -4.81
C ASP A 84 8.42 6.49 -3.54
N GLY A 85 8.51 5.78 -2.40
CA GLY A 85 8.01 6.30 -1.14
C GLY A 85 8.20 5.37 0.05
N VAL A 86 7.62 5.79 1.18
CA VAL A 86 7.65 5.07 2.46
C VAL A 86 6.24 4.94 3.04
N HIS A 87 5.97 3.84 3.74
CA HIS A 87 4.76 3.64 4.54
C HIS A 87 5.10 3.58 6.02
N LEU A 88 4.44 4.41 6.83
CA LEU A 88 4.71 4.56 8.26
C LEU A 88 3.53 4.07 9.12
N GLY A 89 3.82 3.25 10.10
CA GLY A 89 2.91 2.88 11.17
C GLY A 89 2.89 3.92 12.30
N ARG A 90 2.37 3.51 13.46
CA ARG A 90 2.24 4.41 14.62
C ARG A 90 3.59 4.71 15.28
N GLU A 91 4.49 3.76 15.26
CA GLU A 91 5.77 3.80 15.99
C GLU A 91 6.97 4.10 15.07
N ASP A 92 6.71 4.29 13.76
CA ASP A 92 7.77 4.42 12.76
C ASP A 92 8.17 5.88 12.48
N GLY A 93 7.73 6.80 13.33
CA GLY A 93 8.08 8.22 13.29
C GLY A 93 6.95 9.14 12.87
N ASP A 94 7.25 10.44 12.89
CA ASP A 94 6.31 11.50 12.50
C ASP A 94 6.32 11.72 10.98
N PRO A 95 5.15 11.72 10.31
CA PRO A 95 5.09 11.94 8.86
C PRO A 95 5.61 13.30 8.38
N GLY A 96 5.54 14.33 9.23
CA GLY A 96 6.12 15.66 8.92
C GLY A 96 7.64 15.59 8.83
N THR A 97 8.28 15.01 9.84
CA THR A 97 9.73 14.76 9.84
C THR A 97 10.15 13.83 8.69
N ALA A 98 9.32 12.83 8.37
CA ALA A 98 9.56 11.96 7.22
C ALA A 98 9.55 12.76 5.92
N ARG A 99 8.62 13.70 5.74
CA ARG A 99 8.56 14.58 4.56
C ARG A 99 9.81 15.46 4.42
N GLU A 100 10.32 16.00 5.51
CA GLU A 100 11.57 16.77 5.48
C GLU A 100 12.76 15.95 5.00
N ARG A 101 12.84 14.68 5.41
CA ARG A 101 13.93 13.77 5.05
C ARG A 101 13.82 13.20 3.63
N ILE A 102 12.62 12.74 3.24
CA ILE A 102 12.43 12.02 1.97
C ILE A 102 12.22 12.99 0.79
N GLY A 103 11.89 14.25 1.07
CA GLY A 103 11.67 15.29 0.08
C GLY A 103 10.25 15.30 -0.51
N PRO A 104 9.92 16.34 -1.32
CA PRO A 104 8.55 16.52 -1.84
C PRO A 104 8.19 15.59 -3.00
N GLY A 105 9.17 14.97 -3.63
CA GLY A 105 8.97 14.11 -4.82
C GLY A 105 8.63 12.66 -4.52
N LYS A 106 8.73 12.22 -3.25
CA LYS A 106 8.48 10.84 -2.84
C LYS A 106 7.17 10.73 -2.05
N LEU A 107 6.56 9.54 -2.12
CA LEU A 107 5.26 9.28 -1.49
C LEU A 107 5.42 8.95 0.00
N ILE A 108 4.48 9.44 0.81
CA ILE A 108 4.33 9.04 2.22
C ILE A 108 2.93 8.48 2.43
N GLY A 109 2.86 7.22 2.90
CA GLY A 109 1.65 6.59 3.36
C GLY A 109 1.63 6.41 4.86
N VAL A 110 0.44 6.44 5.46
CA VAL A 110 0.29 6.28 6.92
C VAL A 110 -0.80 5.27 7.26
N SER A 111 -0.47 4.35 8.18
CA SER A 111 -1.45 3.45 8.81
C SER A 111 -2.36 4.21 9.77
N CYS A 112 -3.67 4.19 9.51
CA CYS A 112 -4.68 4.84 10.33
C CYS A 112 -5.56 3.86 11.13
N TYR A 113 -5.35 2.55 10.97
CA TYR A 113 -6.07 1.49 11.69
C TYR A 113 -7.60 1.64 11.51
N ASN A 114 -8.35 1.91 12.58
CA ASN A 114 -9.76 2.24 12.53
C ASN A 114 -10.04 3.67 13.05
N GLU A 115 -9.06 4.57 12.96
CA GLU A 115 -9.10 5.91 13.56
C GLU A 115 -9.23 6.98 12.48
N PHE A 116 -10.44 7.52 12.29
CA PHE A 116 -10.68 8.63 11.38
C PHE A 116 -9.89 9.90 11.76
N ALA A 117 -9.78 10.19 13.08
CA ALA A 117 -9.01 11.34 13.57
C ALA A 117 -7.54 11.28 13.16
N ARG A 118 -6.93 10.07 13.17
CA ARG A 118 -5.56 9.87 12.71
C ARG A 118 -5.41 10.11 11.19
N ALA A 119 -6.41 9.69 10.42
CA ALA A 119 -6.43 9.98 8.98
C ALA A 119 -6.51 11.49 8.70
N LEU A 120 -7.37 12.22 9.44
CA LEU A 120 -7.44 13.68 9.30
C LEU A 120 -6.13 14.37 9.65
N GLN A 121 -5.46 13.96 10.72
CA GLN A 121 -4.14 14.50 11.09
C GLN A 121 -3.12 14.25 9.99
N ALA A 122 -3.04 13.02 9.47
CA ALA A 122 -2.14 12.67 8.37
C ALA A 122 -2.42 13.48 7.10
N LEU A 123 -3.70 13.63 6.73
CA LEU A 123 -4.11 14.45 5.57
C LEU A 123 -3.73 15.92 5.72
N ASN A 124 -3.85 16.49 6.93
CA ASN A 124 -3.45 17.88 7.22
C ASN A 124 -1.92 18.08 7.13
N ILE A 125 -1.13 17.05 7.43
CA ILE A 125 0.33 17.06 7.23
C ILE A 125 0.70 16.97 5.74
N GLY A 126 -0.22 16.51 4.89
CA GLY A 126 -0.01 16.39 3.46
C GLY A 126 0.58 15.05 3.00
N VAL A 127 0.25 13.95 3.69
CA VAL A 127 0.60 12.59 3.23
C VAL A 127 -0.08 12.25 1.90
N ASP A 128 0.46 11.29 1.20
CA ASP A 128 0.01 10.94 -0.15
C ASP A 128 -1.03 9.82 -0.17
N TYR A 129 -1.12 9.04 0.91
CA TYR A 129 -2.23 8.11 1.15
C TYR A 129 -2.38 7.74 2.62
N VAL A 130 -3.59 7.34 2.99
CA VAL A 130 -3.95 6.81 4.31
C VAL A 130 -4.47 5.39 4.18
N ALA A 131 -4.13 4.51 5.13
CA ALA A 131 -4.52 3.10 5.11
C ALA A 131 -5.36 2.72 6.32
N PHE A 132 -6.56 2.15 6.08
CA PHE A 132 -7.46 1.65 7.12
C PHE A 132 -7.49 0.11 7.12
N GLY A 133 -7.47 -0.48 8.30
CA GLY A 133 -7.54 -1.94 8.48
C GLY A 133 -7.41 -2.38 9.95
N ALA A 134 -7.70 -3.64 10.24
CA ALA A 134 -8.09 -4.66 9.28
C ALA A 134 -9.58 -4.56 8.94
N VAL A 135 -9.93 -4.63 7.63
CA VAL A 135 -11.34 -4.56 7.19
C VAL A 135 -12.04 -5.91 7.35
N TYR A 136 -11.31 -7.01 7.17
CA TYR A 136 -11.77 -8.38 7.39
C TYR A 136 -10.80 -9.14 8.29
N PRO A 137 -11.22 -10.23 8.95
CA PRO A 137 -10.32 -11.09 9.72
C PRO A 137 -9.14 -11.57 8.86
N SER A 138 -7.96 -11.63 9.45
CA SER A 138 -6.72 -12.00 8.74
C SER A 138 -5.85 -12.92 9.60
N SER A 139 -5.24 -13.93 9.00
CA SER A 139 -4.25 -14.81 9.65
C SER A 139 -2.97 -14.06 10.02
N VAL A 140 -2.61 -13.01 9.28
CA VAL A 140 -1.38 -12.21 9.53
C VAL A 140 -1.47 -11.39 10.82
N LYS A 141 -2.66 -10.86 11.15
CA LYS A 141 -2.92 -10.09 12.39
C LYS A 141 -4.30 -10.43 12.95
N PRO A 142 -4.47 -11.57 13.64
CA PRO A 142 -5.79 -12.07 14.07
C PRO A 142 -6.47 -11.17 15.11
N HIS A 143 -5.71 -10.36 15.86
CA HIS A 143 -6.23 -9.44 16.88
C HIS A 143 -6.27 -7.97 16.40
N ALA A 144 -6.16 -7.71 15.10
CA ALA A 144 -6.24 -6.34 14.59
C ALA A 144 -7.63 -5.75 14.84
N VAL A 145 -7.66 -4.46 15.19
CA VAL A 145 -8.91 -3.71 15.31
C VAL A 145 -9.65 -3.70 13.97
N LYS A 146 -10.98 -3.81 14.00
CA LYS A 146 -11.80 -3.81 12.79
C LYS A 146 -12.03 -2.39 12.29
N ALA A 147 -11.72 -2.13 11.02
CA ALA A 147 -12.06 -0.90 10.30
C ALA A 147 -13.39 -1.06 9.55
N GLY A 148 -14.35 -0.19 9.82
CA GLY A 148 -15.65 -0.18 9.13
C GLY A 148 -15.61 0.53 7.77
N LEU A 149 -16.61 0.28 6.92
CA LEU A 149 -16.75 0.92 5.61
C LEU A 149 -17.02 2.43 5.71
N ASP A 150 -17.62 2.87 6.81
CA ASP A 150 -17.89 4.27 7.12
C ASP A 150 -16.63 5.15 7.13
N LEU A 151 -15.48 4.60 7.53
CA LEU A 151 -14.20 5.31 7.51
C LEU A 151 -13.79 5.75 6.11
N PHE A 152 -14.00 4.88 5.12
CA PHE A 152 -13.71 5.18 3.71
C PHE A 152 -14.63 6.26 3.17
N GLN A 153 -15.94 6.17 3.47
CA GLN A 153 -16.95 7.13 3.07
C GLN A 153 -16.68 8.52 3.66
N GLN A 154 -16.39 8.59 4.97
CA GLN A 154 -16.07 9.82 5.68
C GLN A 154 -14.79 10.47 5.11
N THR A 155 -13.74 9.66 4.92
CA THR A 155 -12.47 10.16 4.37
C THR A 155 -12.66 10.68 2.96
N ARG A 156 -13.38 9.97 2.09
CA ARG A 156 -13.70 10.41 0.72
C ARG A 156 -14.49 11.72 0.72
N ALA A 157 -15.49 11.85 1.58
CA ALA A 157 -16.30 13.07 1.71
C ALA A 157 -15.44 14.26 2.17
N THR A 158 -14.53 14.05 3.12
CA THR A 158 -13.59 15.09 3.58
C THR A 158 -12.64 15.51 2.47
N MET A 159 -12.13 14.58 1.68
CA MET A 159 -11.20 14.89 0.58
C MET A 159 -11.89 15.56 -0.60
N ALA A 160 -13.20 15.37 -0.79
CA ALA A 160 -13.95 15.96 -1.90
C ALA A 160 -13.96 17.50 -1.92
N VAL A 161 -13.70 18.14 -0.77
CA VAL A 161 -13.61 19.60 -0.64
C VAL A 161 -12.18 20.14 -0.81
N LEU A 162 -11.19 19.26 -0.93
CA LEU A 162 -9.80 19.65 -1.18
C LEU A 162 -9.60 19.94 -2.67
N SER A 163 -8.81 20.96 -2.97
CA SER A 163 -8.41 21.27 -4.35
C SER A 163 -7.09 20.57 -4.71
N GLY A 164 -6.97 20.16 -5.97
CA GLY A 164 -5.74 19.54 -6.49
C GLY A 164 -5.75 18.00 -6.49
N ALA A 165 -4.57 17.41 -6.44
CA ALA A 165 -4.41 15.96 -6.41
C ALA A 165 -4.82 15.40 -5.04
N HIS A 166 -5.69 14.37 -5.05
CA HIS A 166 -6.21 13.76 -3.83
C HIS A 166 -5.28 12.65 -3.31
N PRO A 167 -5.06 12.57 -1.99
CA PRO A 167 -4.43 11.42 -1.37
C PRO A 167 -5.18 10.11 -1.66
N GLY A 168 -4.47 8.99 -1.70
CA GLY A 168 -5.08 7.68 -1.81
C GLY A 168 -5.78 7.24 -0.51
N ILE A 169 -6.83 6.43 -0.63
CA ILE A 169 -7.50 5.76 0.49
C ILE A 169 -7.30 4.27 0.29
N VAL A 170 -6.52 3.64 1.16
CA VAL A 170 -6.14 2.23 1.06
C VAL A 170 -6.89 1.39 2.08
N ALA A 171 -7.49 0.30 1.64
CA ALA A 171 -8.05 -0.73 2.52
C ALA A 171 -7.04 -1.87 2.70
N ILE A 172 -6.89 -2.40 3.93
CA ILE A 172 -6.01 -3.54 4.23
C ILE A 172 -6.64 -4.50 5.23
N GLY A 173 -6.30 -5.78 5.12
CA GLY A 173 -6.62 -6.85 6.07
C GLY A 173 -7.70 -7.79 5.55
N GLY A 174 -7.33 -9.06 5.32
CA GLY A 174 -8.23 -10.15 4.93
C GLY A 174 -8.93 -9.97 3.58
N ILE A 175 -8.36 -9.16 2.68
CA ILE A 175 -8.99 -8.84 1.40
C ILE A 175 -8.70 -9.93 0.37
N THR A 176 -9.75 -10.33 -0.36
CA THR A 176 -9.72 -11.26 -1.49
C THR A 176 -10.43 -10.61 -2.69
N PRO A 177 -10.31 -11.14 -3.92
CA PRO A 177 -11.04 -10.61 -5.07
C PRO A 177 -12.57 -10.57 -4.85
N GLU A 178 -13.12 -11.54 -4.09
CA GLU A 178 -14.55 -11.67 -3.85
C GLU A 178 -15.10 -10.60 -2.90
N ASN A 179 -14.26 -10.05 -2.01
CA ASN A 179 -14.68 -9.08 -0.99
C ASN A 179 -14.13 -7.66 -1.20
N ALA A 180 -13.38 -7.42 -2.28
CA ALA A 180 -12.77 -6.12 -2.56
C ALA A 180 -13.77 -5.06 -3.04
N ALA A 181 -14.77 -5.43 -3.85
CA ALA A 181 -15.70 -4.48 -4.47
C ALA A 181 -16.45 -3.57 -3.48
N PRO A 182 -16.99 -4.06 -2.34
CA PRO A 182 -17.63 -3.19 -1.34
C PRO A 182 -16.69 -2.11 -0.77
N LEU A 183 -15.39 -2.39 -0.65
CA LEU A 183 -14.40 -1.42 -0.17
C LEU A 183 -14.19 -0.29 -1.18
N VAL A 184 -14.08 -0.63 -2.46
CA VAL A 184 -13.94 0.33 -3.56
C VAL A 184 -15.20 1.20 -3.66
N GLN A 185 -16.39 0.61 -3.57
CA GLN A 185 -17.67 1.34 -3.56
C GLN A 185 -17.78 2.30 -2.36
N ALA A 186 -17.27 1.90 -1.20
CA ALA A 186 -17.20 2.76 -0.01
C ALA A 186 -16.21 3.92 -0.16
N GLY A 187 -15.28 3.87 -1.11
CA GLY A 187 -14.35 4.96 -1.39
C GLY A 187 -12.87 4.60 -1.31
N ALA A 188 -12.52 3.33 -1.09
CA ALA A 188 -11.13 2.89 -1.21
C ALA A 188 -10.64 3.10 -2.66
N THR A 189 -9.49 3.72 -2.82
CA THR A 189 -8.83 3.88 -4.13
C THR A 189 -7.91 2.71 -4.43
N SER A 190 -7.46 1.99 -3.39
CA SER A 190 -6.55 0.85 -3.54
C SER A 190 -6.82 -0.18 -2.44
N VAL A 191 -6.55 -1.44 -2.72
CA VAL A 191 -6.62 -2.54 -1.75
C VAL A 191 -5.24 -3.14 -1.53
N ALA A 192 -4.76 -3.13 -0.28
CA ALA A 192 -3.47 -3.68 0.11
C ALA A 192 -3.63 -5.15 0.53
N VAL A 193 -2.85 -6.04 -0.09
CA VAL A 193 -3.03 -7.49 0.04
C VAL A 193 -1.68 -8.18 0.23
N ILE A 194 -1.61 -9.14 1.18
CA ILE A 194 -0.47 -10.05 1.37
C ILE A 194 -0.88 -11.44 0.86
N ASN A 195 -1.40 -12.28 1.75
CA ASN A 195 -1.69 -13.69 1.49
C ASN A 195 -2.74 -13.89 0.38
N GLY A 196 -3.77 -13.04 0.34
CA GLY A 196 -4.81 -13.11 -0.69
C GLY A 196 -4.30 -12.98 -2.13
N LEU A 197 -3.08 -12.44 -2.30
CA LEU A 197 -2.38 -12.34 -3.57
C LEU A 197 -1.27 -13.41 -3.68
N PHE A 198 -0.30 -13.38 -2.76
CA PHE A 198 0.95 -14.12 -2.89
C PHE A 198 0.85 -15.62 -2.54
N GLU A 199 -0.22 -16.08 -1.88
CA GLU A 199 -0.48 -17.51 -1.63
C GLU A 199 -1.38 -18.15 -2.71
N ALA A 200 -1.75 -17.43 -3.76
CA ALA A 200 -2.52 -17.96 -4.87
C ALA A 200 -1.67 -18.92 -5.74
N ASN A 201 -2.31 -19.96 -6.29
CA ASN A 201 -1.65 -20.89 -7.21
C ASN A 201 -1.22 -20.21 -8.52
N ASP A 202 -1.98 -19.22 -8.97
CA ASP A 202 -1.69 -18.37 -10.13
C ASP A 202 -1.80 -16.91 -9.69
N ILE A 203 -0.64 -16.32 -9.38
CA ILE A 203 -0.53 -14.96 -8.85
C ILE A 203 -0.94 -13.92 -9.90
N ARG A 204 -0.59 -14.14 -11.17
CA ARG A 204 -0.96 -13.26 -12.27
C ARG A 204 -2.49 -13.20 -12.45
N ALA A 205 -3.13 -14.36 -12.56
CA ALA A 205 -4.59 -14.41 -12.66
C ALA A 205 -5.27 -13.84 -11.41
N GLN A 206 -4.71 -14.06 -10.23
CA GLN A 206 -5.23 -13.50 -8.98
C GLN A 206 -5.16 -11.96 -8.96
N ALA A 207 -4.05 -11.37 -9.42
CA ALA A 207 -3.92 -9.92 -9.54
C ALA A 207 -4.95 -9.35 -10.53
N GLN A 208 -5.17 -10.00 -11.67
CA GLN A 208 -6.20 -9.61 -12.64
C GLN A 208 -7.61 -9.63 -12.01
N ARG A 209 -7.94 -10.64 -11.22
CA ARG A 209 -9.24 -10.73 -10.50
C ARG A 209 -9.44 -9.56 -9.53
N PHE A 210 -8.39 -9.12 -8.83
CA PHE A 210 -8.49 -7.93 -7.98
C PHE A 210 -8.83 -6.67 -8.77
N ASN A 211 -8.31 -6.51 -9.99
CA ASN A 211 -8.53 -5.33 -10.82
C ASN A 211 -9.99 -5.17 -11.25
N HIS A 212 -10.76 -6.26 -11.39
CA HIS A 212 -12.19 -6.20 -11.70
C HIS A 212 -12.98 -5.39 -10.64
N ALA A 213 -12.53 -5.33 -9.38
CA ALA A 213 -13.17 -4.51 -8.36
C ALA A 213 -13.09 -2.99 -8.64
N PHE A 214 -12.18 -2.57 -9.53
CA PHE A 214 -11.92 -1.17 -9.87
C PHE A 214 -12.53 -0.76 -11.21
N GLU A 215 -13.12 -1.67 -11.96
CA GLU A 215 -13.73 -1.42 -13.28
C GLU A 215 -15.19 -0.96 -13.19
N ALA A 216 -15.80 -1.03 -11.99
CA ALA A 216 -17.22 -0.74 -11.73
C ALA A 216 -17.46 0.75 -11.41
#